data_63bff3d1207161e093e1ff3c40042594
#
_entry.id   63bff3d1207161e093e1ff3c40042594
#
_cell.length_a   1.000
_cell.length_b   1.000
_cell.length_c   1.000
_cell.angle_alpha   90.00
_cell.angle_beta   90.00
_cell.angle_gamma   90.00
#
_symmetry.space_group_name_H-M   'P 1'
#
loop_
_entity.id
_entity.type
_entity.pdbx_description
1 polymer ?
#
loop_
_entity_poly.entity_id
_entity_poly.type
_entity_poly.pdbx_seq_one_letter_code
_entity_poly.pdbx_strand_id
1 'polypeptide(L)'
;MSHDLAVWDGEHPLDDDAAGSAFDELYERYLESEDAAVPPSPRIDAYVNALITRYPEEGRDSPWGSPPVIDEASGPVVYLLMSYGRAEEVSEYAASLAREYGLLCYDPQGEALRP
;
A
#
# COMPACT_ATOMS: atom_id res chain seq x y z
N MET A 1 1.01 -10.30 -14.57
CA MET A 1 0.66 -8.92 -14.23
C MET A 1 0.27 -8.82 -12.77
N SER A 2 0.59 -7.73 -12.14
CA SER A 2 0.23 -7.47 -10.75
C SER A 2 -0.73 -6.29 -10.67
N HIS A 3 -1.49 -6.23 -9.60
CA HIS A 3 -2.33 -5.09 -9.27
C HIS A 3 -1.70 -4.40 -8.05
N ASP A 4 -1.56 -3.10 -8.12
CA ASP A 4 -0.83 -2.36 -7.11
C ASP A 4 -1.74 -1.40 -6.36
N LEU A 5 -1.45 -1.21 -5.07
CA LEU A 5 -2.08 -0.18 -4.25
C LEU A 5 -1.00 0.54 -3.46
N ALA A 6 -1.18 1.82 -3.25
CA ALA A 6 -0.33 2.59 -2.34
C ALA A 6 -1.15 2.97 -1.11
N VAL A 7 -0.59 2.75 0.08
CA VAL A 7 -1.25 3.09 1.34
C VAL A 7 -0.31 3.99 2.11
N TRP A 8 -0.82 5.13 2.58
CA TRP A 8 0.03 6.08 3.32
C TRP A 8 -0.71 6.78 4.43
N ASP A 9 0.09 7.35 5.35
CA ASP A 9 -0.38 8.14 6.46
C ASP A 9 -0.21 9.62 6.09
N GLY A 10 -1.28 10.39 6.14
CA GLY A 10 -1.23 11.80 5.79
C GLY A 10 -2.62 12.41 5.73
N GLU A 11 -2.68 13.66 5.28
CA GLU A 11 -3.94 14.37 5.14
C GLU A 11 -4.75 13.82 3.96
N HIS A 12 -6.06 13.81 4.11
CA HIS A 12 -6.95 13.35 3.05
C HIS A 12 -6.90 14.35 1.87
N PRO A 13 -6.52 13.90 0.66
CA PRO A 13 -6.49 14.79 -0.50
C PRO A 13 -7.88 15.29 -0.87
N LEU A 14 -7.93 16.45 -1.54
CA LEU A 14 -9.19 17.05 -1.96
C LEU A 14 -9.90 16.25 -3.05
N ASP A 15 -9.13 15.63 -3.94
CA ASP A 15 -9.66 14.86 -5.07
C ASP A 15 -8.62 13.84 -5.55
N ASP A 16 -8.96 13.11 -6.61
CA ASP A 16 -8.08 12.09 -7.16
C ASP A 16 -6.80 12.66 -7.76
N ASP A 17 -6.86 13.85 -8.34
CA ASP A 17 -5.67 14.51 -8.89
C ASP A 17 -4.69 14.87 -7.77
N ALA A 18 -5.20 15.40 -6.66
CA ALA A 18 -4.37 15.72 -5.51
C ALA A 18 -3.78 14.44 -4.90
N ALA A 19 -4.54 13.34 -4.89
CA ALA A 19 -4.06 12.06 -4.42
C ALA A 19 -2.93 11.53 -5.31
N GLY A 20 -3.06 11.64 -6.61
CA GLY A 20 -2.02 11.23 -7.56
C GLY A 20 -0.73 12.03 -7.37
N SER A 21 -0.84 13.33 -7.15
CA SER A 21 0.31 14.18 -6.88
C SER A 21 0.99 13.81 -5.56
N ALA A 22 0.19 13.53 -4.53
CA ALA A 22 0.72 13.10 -3.23
C ALA A 22 1.45 11.75 -3.36
N PHE A 23 0.87 10.82 -4.12
CA PHE A 23 1.50 9.52 -4.38
C PHE A 23 2.84 9.70 -5.09
N ASP A 24 2.90 10.51 -6.14
CA ASP A 24 4.14 10.74 -6.90
C ASP A 24 5.24 11.31 -6.00
N GLU A 25 4.88 12.26 -5.14
CA GLU A 25 5.83 12.87 -4.21
C GLU A 25 6.33 11.85 -3.19
N LEU A 26 5.45 11.04 -2.64
CA LEU A 26 5.82 10.00 -1.68
C LEU A 26 6.69 8.93 -2.34
N TYR A 27 6.37 8.54 -3.56
CA TYR A 27 7.15 7.56 -4.31
C TYR A 27 8.58 8.06 -4.52
N GLU A 28 8.73 9.29 -5.01
CA GLU A 28 10.05 9.88 -5.24
C GLU A 28 10.86 10.00 -3.95
N ARG A 29 10.18 10.36 -2.85
CA ARG A 29 10.86 10.59 -1.58
C ARG A 29 11.25 9.31 -0.85
N TYR A 30 10.43 8.28 -0.93
CA TYR A 30 10.60 7.10 -0.08
C TYR A 30 10.78 5.78 -0.82
N LEU A 31 10.26 5.63 -2.02
CA LEU A 31 10.19 4.34 -2.72
C LEU A 31 11.02 4.24 -4.00
N GLU A 32 11.40 5.35 -4.60
CA GLU A 32 12.08 5.35 -5.89
C GLU A 32 13.48 4.73 -5.81
N SER A 33 14.17 4.88 -4.69
CA SER A 33 15.54 4.43 -4.51
C SER A 33 15.69 3.72 -3.18
N GLU A 34 16.50 2.68 -3.14
CA GLU A 34 16.84 2.00 -1.88
C GLU A 34 17.51 2.95 -0.90
N ASP A 35 18.28 3.92 -1.40
CA ASP A 35 18.95 4.91 -0.57
C ASP A 35 17.96 5.86 0.12
N ALA A 36 16.77 6.00 -0.44
CA ALA A 36 15.72 6.84 0.14
C ALA A 36 14.90 6.10 1.21
N ALA A 37 15.06 4.79 1.32
CA ALA A 37 14.27 3.98 2.23
C ALA A 37 14.58 4.32 3.69
N VAL A 38 13.53 4.45 4.49
CA VAL A 38 13.62 4.67 5.94
C VAL A 38 12.71 3.66 6.63
N PRO A 39 12.92 3.40 7.94
CA PRO A 39 12.05 2.46 8.64
C PRO A 39 10.58 2.88 8.55
N PRO A 40 9.65 1.94 8.37
CA PRO A 40 8.23 2.29 8.30
C PRO A 40 7.73 2.89 9.59
N SER A 41 6.77 3.81 9.49
CA SER A 41 6.16 4.40 10.66
C SER A 41 5.43 3.32 11.48
N PRO A 42 5.22 3.54 12.80
CA PRO A 42 4.51 2.55 13.62
C PRO A 42 3.12 2.21 13.09
N ARG A 43 2.41 3.18 12.52
CA ARG A 43 1.08 2.95 11.96
C ARG A 43 1.15 2.07 10.71
N ILE A 44 2.11 2.32 9.83
CA ILE A 44 2.32 1.50 8.64
C ILE A 44 2.74 0.09 9.04
N ASP A 45 3.64 -0.05 10.00
CA ASP A 45 4.08 -1.34 10.49
C ASP A 45 2.89 -2.16 11.03
N ALA A 46 2.06 -1.53 11.86
CA ALA A 46 0.87 -2.18 12.42
C ALA A 46 -0.13 -2.59 11.32
N TYR A 47 -0.32 -1.73 10.33
CA TYR A 47 -1.19 -2.01 9.20
C TYR A 47 -0.69 -3.23 8.41
N VAL A 48 0.60 -3.27 8.07
CA VAL A 48 1.19 -4.38 7.33
C VAL A 48 1.04 -5.69 8.11
N ASN A 49 1.31 -5.66 9.42
CA ASN A 49 1.18 -6.85 10.26
C ASN A 49 -0.26 -7.38 10.27
N ALA A 50 -1.25 -6.50 10.35
CA ALA A 50 -2.66 -6.90 10.29
C ALA A 50 -3.01 -7.49 8.93
N LEU A 51 -2.48 -6.90 7.86
CA LEU A 51 -2.75 -7.33 6.50
C LEU A 51 -2.21 -8.73 6.23
N ILE A 52 -0.95 -9.00 6.61
CA ILE A 52 -0.34 -10.32 6.39
C ILE A 52 -0.87 -11.37 7.34
N THR A 53 -1.50 -10.97 8.44
CA THR A 53 -2.20 -11.91 9.32
C THR A 53 -3.42 -12.47 8.61
N ARG A 54 -4.16 -11.64 7.88
CA ARG A 54 -5.32 -12.06 7.11
C ARG A 54 -4.94 -12.79 5.82
N TYR A 55 -3.88 -12.29 5.14
CA TYR A 55 -3.38 -12.88 3.90
C TYR A 55 -1.88 -13.16 4.05
N PRO A 56 -1.52 -14.36 4.54
CA PRO A 56 -0.10 -14.69 4.79
C PRO A 56 0.78 -14.58 3.55
N GLU A 57 2.03 -14.26 3.78
CA GLU A 57 3.02 -14.10 2.72
C GLU A 57 3.56 -15.43 2.20
N GLU A 58 3.40 -16.49 2.96
CA GLU A 58 3.91 -17.81 2.60
C GLU A 58 2.80 -18.69 2.01
N GLY A 59 3.21 -19.64 1.17
CA GLY A 59 2.30 -20.62 0.61
C GLY A 59 1.86 -20.28 -0.81
N ARG A 60 1.24 -21.25 -1.46
CA ARG A 60 0.79 -21.13 -2.85
C ARG A 60 -0.34 -20.14 -3.03
N ASP A 61 -1.11 -19.95 -1.96
CA ASP A 61 -2.29 -19.09 -2.00
C ASP A 61 -1.96 -17.64 -1.64
N SER A 62 -0.69 -17.34 -1.40
CA SER A 62 -0.29 -15.97 -1.08
C SER A 62 -0.62 -15.02 -2.23
N PRO A 63 -1.34 -13.92 -1.97
CA PRO A 63 -1.67 -12.96 -3.02
C PRO A 63 -0.55 -11.96 -3.33
N TRP A 64 0.55 -12.01 -2.56
CA TRP A 64 1.60 -11.00 -2.66
C TRP A 64 2.56 -11.30 -3.78
N GLY A 65 2.85 -10.26 -4.60
CA GLY A 65 3.75 -10.41 -5.74
C GLY A 65 5.22 -10.37 -5.38
N SER A 66 5.57 -9.66 -4.32
CA SER A 66 6.97 -9.48 -3.89
C SER A 66 7.08 -9.51 -2.37
N PRO A 67 6.88 -10.66 -1.73
CA PRO A 67 7.03 -10.73 -0.27
C PRO A 67 8.51 -10.62 0.12
N PRO A 68 8.82 -10.13 1.32
CA PRO A 68 7.87 -9.70 2.33
C PRO A 68 7.30 -8.30 2.05
N VAL A 69 6.03 -8.13 2.37
CA VAL A 69 5.30 -6.86 2.15
C VAL A 69 5.98 -5.69 2.85
N ILE A 70 6.53 -5.93 4.03
CA ILE A 70 7.16 -4.86 4.82
C ILE A 70 8.39 -4.24 4.12
N ASP A 71 9.03 -4.97 3.22
CA ASP A 71 10.17 -4.44 2.46
C ASP A 71 9.75 -3.37 1.46
N GLU A 72 8.45 -3.31 1.14
CA GLU A 72 7.89 -2.28 0.26
C GLU A 72 7.36 -1.08 1.06
N ALA A 73 7.64 -1.03 2.36
CA ALA A 73 7.25 0.08 3.23
C ALA A 73 8.44 0.97 3.52
N SER A 74 8.22 2.27 3.49
CA SER A 74 9.26 3.25 3.81
C SER A 74 8.58 4.49 4.42
N GLY A 75 8.94 4.84 5.64
CA GLY A 75 8.34 5.98 6.34
C GLY A 75 6.81 5.88 6.40
N PRO A 76 6.10 6.88 5.87
CA PRO A 76 4.63 6.92 5.98
C PRO A 76 3.90 6.15 4.88
N VAL A 77 4.60 5.40 4.00
CA VAL A 77 3.98 4.79 2.83
C VAL A 77 4.38 3.33 2.68
N VAL A 78 3.45 2.50 2.19
CA VAL A 78 3.73 1.13 1.76
C VAL A 78 3.11 0.90 0.38
N TYR A 79 3.85 0.21 -0.49
CA TYR A 79 3.39 -0.12 -1.83
C TYR A 79 3.05 -1.60 -1.86
N LEU A 80 1.78 -1.91 -2.13
CA LEU A 80 1.28 -3.28 -2.11
C LEU A 80 1.25 -3.84 -3.53
N LEU A 81 1.99 -4.91 -3.75
CA LEU A 81 2.02 -5.63 -5.03
C LEU A 81 1.24 -6.93 -4.86
N MET A 82 0.13 -7.07 -5.59
CA MET A 82 -0.75 -8.22 -5.48
C MET A 82 -0.79 -9.02 -6.77
N SER A 83 -0.92 -10.35 -6.67
CA SER A 83 -1.10 -11.17 -7.85
C SER A 83 -2.47 -10.87 -8.47
N TYR A 84 -2.54 -10.85 -9.78
CA TYR A 84 -3.73 -10.42 -10.51
C TYR A 84 -4.98 -11.25 -10.18
N GLY A 85 -4.81 -12.55 -10.01
CA GLY A 85 -5.95 -13.44 -9.77
C GLY A 85 -6.69 -13.23 -8.46
N ARG A 86 -6.07 -12.55 -7.48
CA ARG A 86 -6.70 -12.30 -6.18
C ARG A 86 -6.75 -10.82 -5.83
N ALA A 87 -6.35 -9.96 -6.77
CA ALA A 87 -6.21 -8.54 -6.51
C ALA A 87 -7.53 -7.88 -6.10
N GLU A 88 -8.66 -8.26 -6.68
CA GLU A 88 -9.94 -7.66 -6.36
C GLU A 88 -10.33 -7.89 -4.90
N GLU A 89 -10.25 -9.15 -4.45
CA GLU A 89 -10.56 -9.52 -3.07
C GLU A 89 -9.62 -8.82 -2.09
N VAL A 90 -8.32 -8.91 -2.35
CA VAL A 90 -7.31 -8.38 -1.44
C VAL A 90 -7.33 -6.85 -1.41
N SER A 91 -7.55 -6.20 -2.56
CA SER A 91 -7.58 -4.74 -2.61
C SER A 91 -8.77 -4.17 -1.84
N GLU A 92 -9.92 -4.82 -1.87
CA GLU A 92 -11.07 -4.39 -1.08
C GLU A 92 -10.77 -4.48 0.41
N TYR A 93 -10.16 -5.58 0.84
CA TYR A 93 -9.78 -5.76 2.24
C TYR A 93 -8.70 -4.75 2.63
N ALA A 94 -7.69 -4.57 1.80
CA ALA A 94 -6.60 -3.64 2.07
C ALA A 94 -7.10 -2.20 2.21
N ALA A 95 -8.04 -1.78 1.37
CA ALA A 95 -8.63 -0.44 1.45
C ALA A 95 -9.47 -0.27 2.71
N SER A 96 -10.26 -1.27 3.06
CA SER A 96 -11.08 -1.25 4.26
C SER A 96 -10.21 -1.20 5.53
N LEU A 97 -9.15 -1.99 5.56
CA LEU A 97 -8.21 -2.02 6.68
C LEU A 97 -7.47 -0.70 6.81
N ALA A 98 -7.07 -0.10 5.69
CA ALA A 98 -6.42 1.20 5.68
C ALA A 98 -7.30 2.24 6.36
N ARG A 99 -8.59 2.23 6.04
CA ARG A 99 -9.55 3.14 6.67
C ARG A 99 -9.62 2.95 8.17
N GLU A 100 -9.61 1.70 8.64
CA GLU A 100 -9.62 1.40 10.07
C GLU A 100 -8.39 1.95 10.78
N TYR A 101 -7.25 1.99 10.09
CA TYR A 101 -6.00 2.49 10.66
C TYR A 101 -5.79 3.99 10.42
N GLY A 102 -6.78 4.66 9.83
CA GLY A 102 -6.66 6.09 9.52
C GLY A 102 -5.68 6.39 8.40
N LEU A 103 -5.47 5.43 7.51
CA LEU A 103 -4.57 5.57 6.37
C LEU A 103 -5.35 5.79 5.08
N LEU A 104 -4.66 6.31 4.06
CA LEU A 104 -5.22 6.53 2.74
C LEU A 104 -4.81 5.38 1.82
N CYS A 105 -5.72 4.94 0.95
CA CYS A 105 -5.45 3.90 -0.02
C CYS A 105 -5.71 4.44 -1.42
N TYR A 106 -4.71 4.35 -2.29
CA TYR A 106 -4.76 4.91 -3.65
C TYR A 106 -4.48 3.81 -4.66
N ASP A 107 -5.27 3.78 -5.74
CA ASP A 107 -5.10 2.84 -6.84
C ASP A 107 -4.37 3.55 -7.99
N PRO A 108 -3.06 3.26 -8.20
CA PRO A 108 -2.31 3.92 -9.27
C PRO A 108 -2.78 3.55 -10.68
N GLN A 109 -3.36 2.35 -10.88
CA GLN A 109 -3.86 1.95 -12.19
C GLN A 109 -5.11 2.74 -12.56
N GLY A 110 -5.99 2.97 -11.61
CA GLY A 110 -7.21 3.75 -11.82
C GLY A 110 -7.04 5.23 -11.54
N GLU A 111 -5.89 5.63 -11.00
CA GLU A 111 -5.61 7.01 -10.60
C GLU A 111 -6.69 7.58 -9.69
N ALA A 112 -7.13 6.77 -8.72
CA ALA A 112 -8.22 7.12 -7.83
C ALA A 112 -8.00 6.61 -6.41
N LEU A 113 -8.49 7.39 -5.44
CA LEU A 113 -8.53 6.96 -4.05
C LEU A 113 -9.55 5.83 -3.88
N ARG A 114 -9.20 4.86 -3.07
CA ARG A 114 -10.12 3.81 -2.65
C ARG A 114 -10.83 4.27 -1.39
N PRO A 115 -12.17 4.19 -1.35
CA PRO A 115 -12.93 4.59 -0.17
C PRO A 115 -12.76 3.62 0.99
#